data_15146c845c4099ebb44ce3eb84ca0b0d
#
_entry.id   15146c845c4099ebb44ce3eb84ca0b0d
#
_cell.length_a   1.000
_cell.length_b   1.000
_cell.length_c   1.000
_cell.angle_alpha   90.00
_cell.angle_beta   90.00
_cell.angle_gamma   90.00
#
_symmetry.space_group_name_H-M   'P 1'
#
loop_
_entity.id
_entity.type
_entity.pdbx_description
1 polymer ?
#
loop_
_entity_poly.entity_id
_entity_poly.type
_entity_poly.pdbx_seq_one_letter_code
_entity_poly.pdbx_strand_id
1 'polypeptide(L)'
;MSNIKFPENFLWGGATAANQFEGGYREGGKGLSTSDVMTGGTHTTARRITPELEEGTYYPSHEAIDFYHRYKEDIALFAEMGFKTFRLSINWTRIFPNGDELEPNEEGLKFYDDVFAELKKYNIEPLVTISHYET
;
A
#
# COMPACT_ATOMS: atom_id res chain seq x y z
N MET A 1 2.70 6.96 -41.88
CA MET A 1 2.51 7.03 -40.43
C MET A 1 3.67 6.31 -39.75
N SER A 2 4.48 7.03 -38.97
CA SER A 2 5.53 6.39 -38.19
C SER A 2 4.89 5.48 -37.13
N ASN A 3 5.12 4.18 -37.20
CA ASN A 3 4.76 3.25 -36.15
C ASN A 3 5.64 3.54 -34.93
N ILE A 4 5.20 4.44 -34.08
CA ILE A 4 5.85 4.70 -32.80
C ILE A 4 5.57 3.46 -31.95
N LYS A 5 6.63 2.68 -31.65
CA LYS A 5 6.56 1.53 -30.77
C LYS A 5 7.36 1.84 -29.50
N PHE A 6 6.89 1.35 -28.36
CA PHE A 6 7.71 1.36 -27.15
C PHE A 6 8.91 0.43 -27.33
N PRO A 7 10.05 0.72 -26.67
CA PRO A 7 11.17 -0.22 -26.62
C PRO A 7 10.74 -1.61 -26.17
N GLU A 8 11.42 -2.65 -26.67
CA GLU A 8 11.11 -4.05 -26.31
C GLU A 8 11.23 -4.33 -24.82
N ASN A 9 12.14 -3.61 -24.13
CA ASN A 9 12.39 -3.72 -22.70
C ASN A 9 11.56 -2.70 -21.85
N PHE A 10 10.56 -2.04 -22.44
CA PHE A 10 9.69 -1.14 -21.69
C PHE A 10 8.86 -1.90 -20.66
N LEU A 11 8.88 -1.42 -19.40
CA LEU A 11 8.19 -2.08 -18.29
C LEU A 11 6.77 -1.52 -18.15
N TRP A 12 5.80 -2.30 -18.58
CA TRP A 12 4.39 -2.01 -18.35
C TRP A 12 3.97 -2.45 -16.93
N GLY A 13 3.12 -1.67 -16.27
CA GLY A 13 2.68 -2.01 -14.93
C GLY A 13 1.64 -1.05 -14.38
N GLY A 14 1.45 -1.12 -13.08
CA GLY A 14 0.48 -0.30 -12.34
C GLY A 14 1.08 0.31 -11.08
N ALA A 15 0.29 1.15 -10.43
CA ALA A 15 0.70 1.86 -9.22
C ALA A 15 -0.42 1.85 -8.17
N THR A 16 0.00 1.75 -6.91
CA THR A 16 -0.87 1.86 -5.74
C THR A 16 -0.22 2.77 -4.68
N ALA A 17 -1.00 3.10 -3.65
CA ALA A 17 -0.50 3.78 -2.46
C ALA A 17 -0.92 2.98 -1.21
N ALA A 18 -0.02 2.81 -0.25
CA ALA A 18 -0.21 1.96 0.91
C ALA A 18 -1.53 2.22 1.65
N ASN A 19 -1.82 3.49 1.95
CA ASN A 19 -3.02 3.91 2.66
C ASN A 19 -4.35 3.67 1.91
N GLN A 20 -4.30 3.43 0.61
CA GLN A 20 -5.49 3.16 -0.22
C GLN A 20 -5.67 1.67 -0.53
N PHE A 21 -4.71 0.86 -0.14
CA PHE A 21 -4.52 -0.46 -0.72
C PHE A 21 -4.31 -1.55 0.33
N GLU A 22 -3.44 -1.31 1.34
CA GLU A 22 -3.01 -2.35 2.25
C GLU A 22 -4.11 -2.89 3.16
N GLY A 23 -4.86 -2.05 3.85
CA GLY A 23 -5.70 -2.49 4.97
C GLY A 23 -4.84 -2.96 6.15
N GLY A 24 -5.36 -3.86 6.97
CA GLY A 24 -4.62 -4.42 8.10
C GLY A 24 -4.07 -3.35 9.05
N TYR A 25 -4.89 -2.32 9.34
CA TYR A 25 -4.44 -1.07 9.97
C TYR A 25 -3.92 -1.22 11.42
N ARG A 26 -4.17 -2.34 12.08
CA ARG A 26 -3.67 -2.68 13.43
C ARG A 26 -2.91 -4.00 13.48
N GLU A 27 -2.70 -4.62 12.32
CA GLU A 27 -2.03 -5.92 12.26
C GLU A 27 -0.52 -5.78 12.10
N GLY A 28 0.20 -6.80 12.55
CA GLY A 28 1.66 -6.84 12.47
C GLY A 28 2.33 -5.71 13.26
N GLY A 29 1.73 -5.25 14.36
CA GLY A 29 2.29 -4.18 15.18
C GLY A 29 2.23 -2.77 14.56
N LYS A 30 1.46 -2.58 13.46
CA LYS A 30 1.30 -1.28 12.81
C LYS A 30 0.67 -0.25 13.75
N GLY A 31 1.25 0.96 13.79
CA GLY A 31 0.64 2.12 14.42
C GLY A 31 -0.37 2.83 13.51
N LEU A 32 -1.14 3.75 14.09
CA LEU A 32 -2.09 4.56 13.33
C LEU A 32 -1.36 5.63 12.52
N SER A 33 -1.69 5.74 11.25
CA SER A 33 -1.30 6.85 10.40
C SER A 33 -2.41 7.90 10.31
N THR A 34 -2.12 9.07 9.76
CA THR A 34 -3.13 10.10 9.49
C THR A 34 -4.28 9.56 8.63
N SER A 35 -4.00 8.65 7.70
CA SER A 35 -5.03 8.01 6.88
C SER A 35 -5.99 7.15 7.70
N ASP A 36 -5.51 6.52 8.78
CA ASP A 36 -6.31 5.63 9.60
C ASP A 36 -7.32 6.37 10.49
N VAL A 37 -7.12 7.66 10.68
CA VAL A 37 -8.04 8.57 11.39
C VAL A 37 -8.80 9.51 10.45
N MET A 38 -8.69 9.28 9.13
CA MET A 38 -9.42 10.04 8.12
C MET A 38 -10.70 9.31 7.73
N THR A 39 -11.86 9.94 8.00
CA THR A 39 -13.17 9.36 7.72
C THR A 39 -13.46 9.25 6.24
N GLY A 40 -14.36 8.38 5.86
CA GLY A 40 -14.99 8.38 4.54
C GLY A 40 -15.82 9.65 4.33
N GLY A 41 -15.83 10.14 3.07
CA GLY A 41 -16.67 11.27 2.65
C GLY A 41 -17.76 10.83 1.69
N THR A 42 -18.73 11.72 1.46
CA THR A 42 -19.77 11.58 0.44
C THR A 42 -19.84 12.85 -0.38
N HIS A 43 -20.77 12.94 -1.34
CA HIS A 43 -21.03 14.17 -2.08
C HIS A 43 -21.50 15.32 -1.19
N THR A 44 -22.08 15.02 -0.03
CA THR A 44 -22.64 16.02 0.88
C THR A 44 -21.88 16.13 2.21
N THR A 45 -20.97 15.22 2.48
CA THR A 45 -20.22 15.18 3.75
C THR A 45 -18.72 15.14 3.45
N ALA A 46 -18.00 16.16 3.88
CA ALA A 46 -16.54 16.22 3.74
C ALA A 46 -15.86 15.15 4.62
N ARG A 47 -14.70 14.68 4.15
CA ARG A 47 -13.79 13.91 4.99
C ARG A 47 -13.27 14.78 6.13
N ARG A 48 -13.02 14.16 7.27
CA ARG A 48 -12.39 14.81 8.42
C ARG A 48 -11.35 13.88 9.06
N ILE A 49 -10.34 14.47 9.65
CA ILE A 49 -9.38 13.77 10.50
C ILE A 49 -9.92 13.84 11.93
N THR A 50 -10.02 12.71 12.58
CA THR A 50 -10.50 12.63 13.96
C THR A 50 -9.31 12.49 14.93
N PRO A 51 -9.34 13.10 16.12
CA PRO A 51 -8.26 12.98 17.10
C PRO A 51 -8.03 11.53 17.55
N GLU A 52 -9.08 10.75 17.55
CA GLU A 52 -9.12 9.33 17.90
C GLU A 52 -10.18 8.62 17.07
N LEU A 53 -10.15 7.30 17.05
CA LEU A 53 -11.15 6.51 16.33
C LEU A 53 -12.51 6.61 17.01
N GLU A 54 -13.51 7.01 16.23
CA GLU A 54 -14.89 7.15 16.68
C GLU A 54 -15.69 5.89 16.37
N GLU A 55 -16.41 5.37 17.35
CA GLU A 55 -17.29 4.21 17.18
C GLU A 55 -18.36 4.48 16.12
N GLY A 56 -18.62 3.50 15.27
CA GLY A 56 -19.63 3.60 14.20
C GLY A 56 -19.21 4.49 13.01
N THR A 57 -18.00 5.04 13.02
CA THR A 57 -17.49 5.85 11.92
C THR A 57 -16.69 4.99 10.93
N TYR A 58 -16.92 5.22 9.64
CA TYR A 58 -16.21 4.49 8.57
C TYR A 58 -14.88 5.16 8.23
N TYR A 59 -13.82 4.39 8.31
CA TYR A 59 -12.46 4.76 7.95
C TYR A 59 -11.98 3.90 6.77
N PRO A 60 -11.92 4.43 5.54
CA PRO A 60 -11.65 3.64 4.35
C PRO A 60 -10.33 2.88 4.34
N SER A 61 -9.27 3.42 4.99
CA SER A 61 -7.96 2.80 5.01
C SER A 61 -7.87 1.54 5.87
N HIS A 62 -8.83 1.33 6.79
CA HIS A 62 -8.76 0.19 7.72
C HIS A 62 -8.82 -1.15 7.00
N GLU A 63 -9.66 -1.24 5.99
CA GLU A 63 -9.79 -2.42 5.13
C GLU A 63 -9.16 -2.18 3.75
N ALA A 64 -9.39 -1.00 3.17
CA ALA A 64 -8.96 -0.65 1.82
C ALA A 64 -9.36 -1.74 0.81
N ILE A 65 -8.44 -2.36 0.11
CA ILE A 65 -8.67 -3.57 -0.68
C ILE A 65 -8.05 -4.81 -0.05
N ASP A 66 -7.61 -4.70 1.19
CA ASP A 66 -7.06 -5.77 2.01
C ASP A 66 -5.84 -6.49 1.41
N PHE A 67 -4.96 -5.73 0.77
CA PHE A 67 -3.74 -6.27 0.18
C PHE A 67 -2.81 -6.90 1.24
N TYR A 68 -2.87 -6.45 2.48
CA TYR A 68 -2.11 -7.02 3.58
C TYR A 68 -2.30 -8.54 3.68
N HIS A 69 -3.54 -9.01 3.52
CA HIS A 69 -3.84 -10.45 3.54
C HIS A 69 -3.83 -11.09 2.15
N ARG A 70 -4.15 -10.32 1.10
CA ARG A 70 -4.42 -10.82 -0.24
C ARG A 70 -3.27 -10.63 -1.25
N TYR A 71 -2.13 -10.11 -0.82
CA TYR A 71 -1.04 -9.74 -1.73
C TYR A 71 -0.60 -10.87 -2.68
N LYS A 72 -0.66 -12.14 -2.23
CA LYS A 72 -0.29 -13.28 -3.09
C LYS A 72 -1.26 -13.46 -4.25
N GLU A 73 -2.56 -13.36 -3.97
CA GLU A 73 -3.61 -13.46 -5.00
C GLU A 73 -3.54 -12.27 -5.96
N ASP A 74 -3.44 -11.06 -5.41
CA ASP A 74 -3.41 -9.84 -6.18
C ASP A 74 -2.17 -9.76 -7.08
N ILE A 75 -0.99 -10.15 -6.59
CA ILE A 75 0.23 -10.21 -7.39
C ILE A 75 0.13 -11.26 -8.50
N ALA A 76 -0.51 -12.40 -8.25
CA ALA A 76 -0.77 -13.38 -9.29
C ALA A 76 -1.65 -12.81 -10.41
N LEU A 77 -2.68 -12.02 -10.04
CA LEU A 77 -3.51 -11.30 -11.01
C LEU A 77 -2.73 -10.23 -11.79
N PHE A 78 -1.83 -9.50 -11.13
CA PHE A 78 -0.93 -8.56 -11.84
C PHE A 78 -0.07 -9.28 -12.89
N ALA A 79 0.42 -10.47 -12.55
CA ALA A 79 1.18 -11.28 -13.49
C ALA A 79 0.33 -11.73 -14.69
N GLU A 80 -0.92 -12.15 -14.47
CA GLU A 80 -1.88 -12.46 -15.54
C GLU A 80 -2.17 -11.24 -16.43
N MET A 81 -2.26 -10.05 -15.85
CA MET A 81 -2.43 -8.78 -16.59
C MET A 81 -1.18 -8.40 -17.40
N GLY A 82 -0.06 -9.08 -17.20
CA GLY A 82 1.18 -8.84 -17.90
C GLY A 82 2.06 -7.74 -17.29
N PHE A 83 1.89 -7.40 -16.01
CA PHE A 83 2.76 -6.45 -15.33
C PHE A 83 4.21 -6.89 -15.34
N LYS A 84 5.10 -5.94 -15.63
CA LYS A 84 6.55 -6.07 -15.54
C LYS A 84 7.14 -5.20 -14.44
N THR A 85 6.38 -4.22 -13.99
CA THR A 85 6.70 -3.38 -12.84
C THR A 85 5.46 -3.09 -12.03
N PHE A 86 5.62 -2.92 -10.73
CA PHE A 86 4.55 -2.53 -9.83
C PHE A 86 5.05 -1.46 -8.87
N ARG A 87 4.45 -0.27 -8.94
CA ARG A 87 4.76 0.81 -8.02
C ARG A 87 3.89 0.70 -6.78
N LEU A 88 4.52 0.67 -5.61
CA LEU A 88 3.86 0.70 -4.31
C LEU A 88 4.56 1.70 -3.39
N SER A 89 3.87 2.10 -2.33
CA SER A 89 4.50 2.87 -1.25
C SER A 89 4.61 2.03 0.02
N ILE A 90 5.57 2.40 0.87
CA ILE A 90 5.72 1.85 2.21
C ILE A 90 4.82 2.65 3.16
N ASN A 91 4.08 1.97 4.03
CA ASN A 91 3.37 2.62 5.12
C ASN A 91 4.32 2.80 6.30
N TRP A 92 4.71 4.06 6.58
CA TRP A 92 5.70 4.37 7.59
C TRP A 92 5.36 3.79 8.96
N THR A 93 4.11 3.93 9.40
CA THR A 93 3.67 3.45 10.71
C THR A 93 3.58 1.92 10.82
N ARG A 94 3.75 1.19 9.72
CA ARG A 94 3.92 -0.25 9.75
C ARG A 94 5.34 -0.64 10.18
N ILE A 95 6.33 0.19 9.86
CA ILE A 95 7.73 -0.02 10.20
C ILE A 95 8.10 0.72 11.49
N PHE A 96 7.58 1.93 11.67
CA PHE A 96 7.79 2.76 12.86
C PHE A 96 6.42 3.17 13.43
N PRO A 97 5.83 2.35 14.32
CA PRO A 97 4.45 2.53 14.78
C PRO A 97 4.12 3.88 15.44
N ASN A 98 5.07 4.48 16.15
CA ASN A 98 4.94 5.83 16.73
C ASN A 98 5.61 6.90 15.86
N GLY A 99 6.35 6.50 14.81
CA GLY A 99 6.96 7.36 13.82
C GLY A 99 8.41 7.75 14.08
N ASP A 100 8.94 7.56 15.29
CA ASP A 100 10.25 8.03 15.74
C ASP A 100 11.09 6.98 16.48
N GLU A 101 10.72 5.71 16.41
CA GLU A 101 11.51 4.64 17.00
C GLU A 101 12.90 4.55 16.36
N LEU A 102 13.90 4.15 17.16
CA LEU A 102 15.25 3.90 16.67
C LEU A 102 15.38 2.53 15.98
N GLU A 103 14.52 1.60 16.36
CA GLU A 103 14.50 0.24 15.82
C GLU A 103 13.18 0.00 15.08
N PRO A 104 13.20 -0.61 13.89
CA PRO A 104 12.01 -0.86 13.13
C PRO A 104 11.17 -2.00 13.72
N ASN A 105 9.88 -2.00 13.42
CA ASN A 105 9.00 -3.14 13.67
C ASN A 105 9.29 -4.26 12.67
N GLU A 106 9.84 -5.37 13.17
CA GLU A 106 10.26 -6.50 12.35
C GLU A 106 9.10 -7.18 11.60
N GLU A 107 7.89 -7.21 12.17
CA GLU A 107 6.73 -7.77 11.48
C GLU A 107 6.33 -6.91 10.28
N GLY A 108 6.45 -5.59 10.39
CA GLY A 108 6.22 -4.66 9.30
C GLY A 108 7.24 -4.82 8.18
N LEU A 109 8.53 -4.94 8.52
CA LEU A 109 9.59 -5.21 7.54
C LEU A 109 9.34 -6.55 6.84
N LYS A 110 9.01 -7.59 7.61
CA LYS A 110 8.72 -8.91 7.04
C LYS A 110 7.57 -8.90 6.05
N PHE A 111 6.51 -8.13 6.30
CA PHE A 111 5.42 -7.99 5.34
C PHE A 111 5.91 -7.50 3.97
N TYR A 112 6.75 -6.45 3.95
CA TYR A 112 7.29 -5.93 2.69
C TYR A 112 8.28 -6.89 2.05
N ASP A 113 9.10 -7.58 2.82
CA ASP A 113 9.98 -8.64 2.30
C ASP A 113 9.16 -9.73 1.60
N ASP A 114 8.07 -10.18 2.21
CA ASP A 114 7.18 -11.19 1.65
C ASP A 114 6.51 -10.70 0.35
N VAL A 115 6.08 -9.42 0.31
CA VAL A 115 5.51 -8.79 -0.90
C VAL A 115 6.56 -8.73 -2.02
N PHE A 116 7.78 -8.29 -1.73
CA PHE A 116 8.86 -8.22 -2.73
C PHE A 116 9.27 -9.60 -3.22
N ALA A 117 9.32 -10.59 -2.34
CA ALA A 117 9.58 -11.98 -2.73
C ALA A 117 8.50 -12.53 -3.68
N GLU A 118 7.24 -12.21 -3.41
CA GLU A 118 6.13 -12.64 -4.29
C GLU A 118 6.18 -11.93 -5.65
N LEU A 119 6.45 -10.62 -5.71
CA LEU A 119 6.66 -9.89 -6.96
C LEU A 119 7.81 -10.49 -7.78
N LYS A 120 8.94 -10.78 -7.14
CA LYS A 120 10.10 -11.38 -7.78
C LYS A 120 9.80 -12.76 -8.37
N LYS A 121 8.97 -13.55 -7.73
CA LYS A 121 8.53 -14.87 -8.22
C LYS A 121 7.88 -14.79 -9.61
N TYR A 122 7.18 -13.69 -9.91
CA TYR A 122 6.54 -13.43 -11.19
C TYR A 122 7.36 -12.51 -12.12
N ASN A 123 8.61 -12.20 -11.78
CA ASN A 123 9.47 -11.25 -12.52
C ASN A 123 8.82 -9.86 -12.67
N ILE A 124 8.11 -9.41 -11.64
CA ILE A 124 7.56 -8.06 -11.54
C ILE A 124 8.53 -7.21 -10.73
N GLU A 125 9.08 -6.16 -11.35
CA GLU A 125 10.04 -5.26 -10.70
C GLU A 125 9.32 -4.29 -9.78
N PRO A 126 9.62 -4.25 -8.46
CA PRO A 126 9.03 -3.27 -7.56
C PRO A 126 9.63 -1.88 -7.78
N LEU A 127 8.77 -0.88 -7.92
CA LEU A 127 9.15 0.53 -7.90
C LEU A 127 8.66 1.14 -6.58
N VAL A 128 9.56 1.29 -5.61
CA VAL A 128 9.20 1.63 -4.25
C VAL A 128 9.20 3.13 -4.01
N THR A 129 8.09 3.66 -3.52
CA THR A 129 8.00 5.00 -2.92
C THR A 129 8.14 4.85 -1.41
N ILE A 130 9.22 5.36 -0.84
CA ILE A 130 9.55 5.18 0.58
C ILE A 130 8.53 5.87 1.47
N SER A 131 8.11 7.09 1.12
CA SER A 131 7.09 7.84 1.84
C SER A 131 6.09 8.45 0.86
N HIS A 132 4.79 8.34 1.16
CA HIS A 132 3.70 8.84 0.34
C HIS A 132 2.55 9.33 1.21
N TYR A 133 2.59 10.60 1.61
CA TYR A 133 1.66 11.23 2.56
C TYR A 133 1.68 10.62 3.97
N GLU A 134 2.83 10.21 4.41
CA GLU A 134 3.03 9.77 5.78
C GLU A 134 3.23 11.02 6.67
N THR A 135 2.30 11.32 7.52
CA THR A 135 2.39 12.43 8.48
C THR A 135 1.86 12.01 9.85
#